data_aeaf3f0f986f695f7b67eadac59b6501
#
_entry.id   aeaf3f0f986f695f7b67eadac59b6501
#
_cell.length_a   1.000
_cell.length_b   1.000
_cell.length_c   1.000
_cell.angle_alpha   90.00
_cell.angle_beta   90.00
_cell.angle_gamma   90.00
#
_symmetry.space_group_name_H-M   'P 1'
#
loop_
_entity.id
_entity.type
_entity.pdbx_description
1 polymer ?
#
loop_
_entity_poly.entity_id
_entity_poly.type
_entity_poly.pdbx_seq_one_letter_code
_entity_poly.pdbx_strand_id
1 'polypeptide(L)'
;MVNRQPPTLDLLSKSPGAHPPRTQVPGSAGVENRKSKDFLFLQLRDLPYFRAFLRAVESSYYQDLPLPVPVYDVGCGDGHFASLTFDQKIDVGLDPWHGPIHEAKKHGAYRFLVEAEGAKSPFPSEYFSSGFSNSVLEHIPHIDAVLAETARVLKKNAPFYFCVPNTRYLSELSISRFLGPGYTDWFRKISRVHHADEPDIWEERLARAGFEMKQYWHYFSPSSMRVLEWGHYFGVPSVVTRLLTGKWIMAPTHWNLWLTKKYVSRYASPEPVENGTFTFYIAGKK
;
A
#
# COMPACT_ATOMS: atom_id res chain seq x y z
N MET A 1 -12.75 48.72 44.54
CA MET A 1 -12.76 48.45 43.07
C MET A 1 -11.41 47.89 42.70
N VAL A 2 -11.29 46.58 42.57
CA VAL A 2 -10.06 45.91 42.16
C VAL A 2 -10.27 45.32 40.77
N ASN A 3 -9.56 45.91 39.85
CA ASN A 3 -9.58 45.57 38.42
C ASN A 3 -8.75 44.28 38.22
N ARG A 4 -9.39 43.13 37.90
CA ARG A 4 -8.71 41.91 37.50
C ARG A 4 -8.79 41.78 35.99
N GLN A 5 -7.65 41.95 35.31
CA GLN A 5 -7.46 41.56 33.93
C GLN A 5 -7.43 40.01 33.81
N PRO A 6 -8.00 39.43 32.72
CA PRO A 6 -7.90 38.01 32.47
C PRO A 6 -6.51 37.65 31.95
N PRO A 7 -6.02 36.40 32.19
CA PRO A 7 -4.71 35.95 31.71
C PRO A 7 -4.71 35.76 30.20
N THR A 8 -3.72 36.37 29.56
CA THR A 8 -3.36 36.15 28.17
C THR A 8 -2.86 34.71 28.00
N LEU A 9 -3.52 33.92 27.15
CA LEU A 9 -3.02 32.60 26.67
C LEU A 9 -1.89 32.89 25.68
N ASP A 10 -0.67 32.60 26.14
CA ASP A 10 0.50 32.47 25.27
C ASP A 10 0.40 31.17 24.51
N LEU A 11 -0.04 31.24 23.25
CA LEU A 11 0.10 30.17 22.26
C LEU A 11 1.56 30.13 21.83
N LEU A 12 2.39 29.47 22.60
CA LEU A 12 3.75 29.14 22.20
C LEU A 12 3.71 28.25 20.97
N SER A 13 4.18 28.83 19.87
CA SER A 13 4.53 28.19 18.61
C SER A 13 5.36 26.92 18.86
N LYS A 14 4.74 25.76 18.74
CA LYS A 14 5.49 24.52 18.53
C LYS A 14 6.01 24.55 17.09
N SER A 15 7.30 24.74 16.95
CA SER A 15 8.01 24.48 15.70
C SER A 15 7.70 23.07 15.22
N PRO A 16 7.51 22.83 13.92
CA PRO A 16 7.32 21.48 13.41
C PRO A 16 8.54 20.65 13.78
N GLY A 17 8.31 19.53 14.48
CA GLY A 17 9.36 18.60 14.92
C GLY A 17 10.25 18.20 13.76
N ALA A 18 11.54 18.20 13.98
CA ALA A 18 12.54 17.73 13.03
C ALA A 18 12.20 16.31 12.59
N HIS A 19 11.91 16.13 11.30
CA HIS A 19 11.75 14.82 10.70
C HIS A 19 13.04 14.02 10.90
N PRO A 20 12.95 12.71 11.21
CA PRO A 20 14.14 11.87 11.29
C PRO A 20 14.89 11.90 9.93
N PRO A 21 16.24 11.81 9.96
CA PRO A 21 17.05 11.94 8.77
C PRO A 21 16.67 10.90 7.70
N ARG A 22 16.67 11.32 6.44
CA ARG A 22 16.48 10.46 5.26
C ARG A 22 17.44 9.26 5.36
N THR A 23 16.92 8.12 5.76
CA THR A 23 17.65 6.85 5.69
C THR A 23 17.40 6.22 4.32
N GLN A 24 18.44 5.68 3.73
CA GLN A 24 18.41 4.98 2.44
C GLN A 24 17.33 3.88 2.46
N VAL A 25 16.64 3.70 1.33
CA VAL A 25 15.68 2.60 1.13
C VAL A 25 16.37 1.29 1.52
N PRO A 26 15.81 0.48 2.44
CA PRO A 26 16.40 -0.83 2.75
C PRO A 26 16.40 -1.69 1.48
N GLY A 27 17.58 -2.11 1.04
CA GLY A 27 17.75 -2.90 -0.18
C GLY A 27 18.87 -2.43 -1.10
N SER A 28 19.41 -1.18 -0.91
CA SER A 28 20.48 -0.67 -1.76
C SER A 28 21.90 -1.09 -1.35
N ALA A 29 22.07 -1.71 -0.20
CA ALA A 29 23.35 -2.19 0.30
C ALA A 29 23.38 -3.72 0.37
N GLY A 30 24.01 -4.37 -0.60
CA GLY A 30 24.43 -5.77 -0.48
C GLY A 30 23.66 -6.83 -1.26
N VAL A 31 22.99 -6.49 -2.37
CA VAL A 31 22.46 -7.50 -3.29
C VAL A 31 23.38 -7.66 -4.49
N GLU A 32 24.42 -8.48 -4.31
CA GLU A 32 25.18 -8.99 -5.44
C GLU A 32 24.29 -9.92 -6.27
N ASN A 33 24.00 -9.51 -7.51
CA ASN A 33 23.67 -10.36 -8.65
C ASN A 33 22.29 -11.09 -8.70
N ARG A 34 21.22 -10.56 -8.08
CA ARG A 34 19.87 -10.98 -8.50
C ARG A 34 19.46 -10.22 -9.76
N LYS A 35 19.07 -10.94 -10.82
CA LYS A 35 18.37 -10.32 -11.95
C LYS A 35 17.11 -9.63 -11.38
N SER A 36 17.11 -8.31 -11.37
CA SER A 36 15.94 -7.52 -10.99
C SER A 36 14.74 -7.99 -11.82
N LYS A 37 13.66 -8.43 -11.15
CA LYS A 37 12.40 -8.78 -11.83
C LYS A 37 11.86 -7.55 -12.55
N ASP A 38 11.43 -7.71 -13.79
CA ASP A 38 10.71 -6.66 -14.52
C ASP A 38 9.25 -6.60 -14.01
N PHE A 39 9.06 -6.08 -12.81
CA PHE A 39 7.75 -6.00 -12.18
C PHE A 39 6.73 -5.24 -13.03
N LEU A 40 7.15 -4.21 -13.75
CA LEU A 40 6.23 -3.47 -14.60
C LEU A 40 5.65 -4.36 -15.71
N PHE A 41 6.48 -5.14 -16.38
CA PHE A 41 6.00 -6.08 -17.39
C PHE A 41 5.13 -7.18 -16.76
N LEU A 42 5.56 -7.75 -15.65
CA LEU A 42 4.83 -8.81 -14.95
C LEU A 42 3.43 -8.35 -14.53
N GLN A 43 3.31 -7.15 -13.99
CA GLN A 43 2.02 -6.59 -13.57
C GLN A 43 1.14 -6.19 -14.80
N LEU A 44 1.75 -5.64 -15.86
CA LEU A 44 1.03 -5.25 -17.08
C LEU A 44 0.44 -6.42 -17.85
N ARG A 45 0.99 -7.63 -17.71
CA ARG A 45 0.41 -8.84 -18.33
C ARG A 45 -0.99 -9.15 -17.83
N ASP A 46 -1.24 -8.84 -16.55
CA ASP A 46 -2.39 -9.35 -15.84
C ASP A 46 -3.36 -8.25 -15.40
N LEU A 47 -2.91 -6.99 -15.35
CA LEU A 47 -3.68 -5.86 -14.84
C LEU A 47 -3.75 -4.68 -15.82
N PRO A 48 -4.82 -3.86 -15.74
CA PRO A 48 -4.87 -2.57 -16.41
C PRO A 48 -3.69 -1.71 -15.98
N TYR A 49 -3.14 -0.90 -16.89
CA TYR A 49 -1.87 -0.21 -16.67
C TYR A 49 -1.85 0.67 -15.41
N PHE A 50 -2.95 1.32 -15.06
CA PHE A 50 -3.03 2.22 -13.90
C PHE A 50 -2.88 1.49 -12.56
N ARG A 51 -3.29 0.22 -12.49
CA ARG A 51 -3.04 -0.64 -11.33
C ARG A 51 -1.66 -1.29 -11.41
N ALA A 52 -1.27 -1.70 -12.61
CA ALA A 52 -0.03 -2.42 -12.85
C ALA A 52 1.21 -1.62 -12.44
N PHE A 53 1.30 -0.33 -12.81
CA PHE A 53 2.52 0.42 -12.55
C PHE A 53 2.66 0.86 -11.09
N LEU A 54 1.56 1.13 -10.37
CA LEU A 54 1.61 1.34 -8.92
C LEU A 54 2.10 0.07 -8.21
N ARG A 55 1.48 -1.09 -8.52
CA ARG A 55 1.89 -2.36 -7.94
C ARG A 55 3.31 -2.78 -8.31
N ALA A 56 3.80 -2.39 -9.47
CA ALA A 56 5.19 -2.63 -9.85
C ALA A 56 6.18 -1.86 -8.96
N VAL A 57 5.88 -0.60 -8.65
CA VAL A 57 6.66 0.21 -7.70
C VAL A 57 6.62 -0.42 -6.31
N GLU A 58 5.44 -0.79 -5.83
CA GLU A 58 5.26 -1.43 -4.53
C GLU A 58 6.03 -2.77 -4.47
N SER A 59 5.91 -3.62 -5.49
CA SER A 59 6.64 -4.90 -5.55
C SER A 59 8.15 -4.71 -5.39
N SER A 60 8.72 -3.62 -5.93
CA SER A 60 10.16 -3.35 -5.78
C SER A 60 10.57 -3.04 -4.34
N TYR A 61 9.65 -2.53 -3.50
CA TYR A 61 9.92 -2.33 -2.08
C TYR A 61 9.81 -3.62 -1.27
N TYR A 62 8.81 -4.47 -1.60
CA TYR A 62 8.53 -5.67 -0.82
C TYR A 62 9.46 -6.85 -1.12
N GLN A 63 10.00 -6.98 -2.35
CA GLN A 63 10.75 -8.16 -2.78
C GLN A 63 11.97 -8.49 -1.91
N ASP A 64 12.64 -7.46 -1.39
CA ASP A 64 13.90 -7.58 -0.64
C ASP A 64 13.72 -7.30 0.86
N LEU A 65 12.47 -7.19 1.34
CA LEU A 65 12.23 -6.97 2.77
C LEU A 65 12.63 -8.20 3.58
N PRO A 66 13.24 -8.01 4.76
CA PRO A 66 13.44 -9.08 5.70
C PRO A 66 12.10 -9.54 6.26
N LEU A 67 11.65 -10.71 5.83
CA LEU A 67 10.40 -11.33 6.28
C LEU A 67 10.71 -12.62 7.06
N PRO A 68 11.08 -12.53 8.35
CA PRO A 68 11.24 -13.71 9.21
C PRO A 68 9.96 -14.54 9.26
N VAL A 69 10.10 -15.86 9.07
CA VAL A 69 8.96 -16.79 9.08
C VAL A 69 8.55 -17.17 10.52
N PRO A 70 7.28 -17.45 10.76
CA PRO A 70 6.15 -17.38 9.83
C PRO A 70 5.70 -15.96 9.50
N VAL A 71 5.30 -15.74 8.23
CA VAL A 71 4.92 -14.44 7.66
C VAL A 71 3.40 -14.32 7.56
N TYR A 72 2.86 -13.16 7.94
CA TYR A 72 1.44 -12.85 7.89
C TYR A 72 1.15 -11.73 6.87
N ASP A 73 0.28 -12.01 5.89
CA ASP A 73 -0.24 -11.02 4.93
C ASP A 73 -1.67 -10.64 5.31
N VAL A 74 -1.85 -9.38 5.72
CA VAL A 74 -3.14 -8.81 6.14
C VAL A 74 -3.84 -8.20 4.94
N GLY A 75 -4.91 -8.87 4.47
CA GLY A 75 -5.62 -8.48 3.25
C GLY A 75 -4.91 -9.00 2.00
N CYS A 76 -4.70 -10.30 1.94
CA CYS A 76 -3.98 -10.94 0.83
C CYS A 76 -4.69 -10.83 -0.54
N GLY A 77 -5.98 -10.48 -0.53
CA GLY A 77 -6.78 -10.33 -1.73
C GLY A 77 -6.77 -11.60 -2.58
N ASP A 78 -6.61 -11.41 -3.90
CA ASP A 78 -6.55 -12.48 -4.88
C ASP A 78 -5.16 -13.18 -4.96
N GLY A 79 -4.21 -12.77 -4.13
CA GLY A 79 -2.86 -13.35 -4.08
C GLY A 79 -1.95 -12.99 -5.25
N HIS A 80 -2.44 -12.23 -6.22
CA HIS A 80 -1.68 -11.86 -7.41
C HIS A 80 -0.40 -11.06 -7.04
N PHE A 81 -0.53 -10.07 -6.14
CA PHE A 81 0.63 -9.28 -5.69
C PHE A 81 1.72 -10.16 -5.11
N ALA A 82 1.38 -11.02 -4.15
CA ALA A 82 2.34 -11.89 -3.49
C ALA A 82 3.00 -12.87 -4.48
N SER A 83 2.23 -13.41 -5.44
CA SER A 83 2.73 -14.38 -6.42
C SER A 83 3.79 -13.81 -7.38
N LEU A 84 3.73 -12.53 -7.67
CA LEU A 84 4.71 -11.86 -8.52
C LEU A 84 5.90 -11.29 -7.73
N THR A 85 5.63 -10.82 -6.52
CA THR A 85 6.61 -10.10 -5.69
C THR A 85 7.61 -11.05 -5.05
N PHE A 86 7.13 -12.09 -4.38
CA PHE A 86 7.97 -12.99 -3.59
C PHE A 86 8.39 -14.25 -4.37
N ASP A 87 9.62 -14.70 -4.14
CA ASP A 87 10.13 -15.96 -4.68
C ASP A 87 9.73 -17.17 -3.82
N GLN A 88 9.46 -16.91 -2.53
CA GLN A 88 9.05 -17.92 -1.57
C GLN A 88 7.58 -17.77 -1.21
N LYS A 89 6.94 -18.87 -0.85
CA LYS A 89 5.56 -18.83 -0.37
C LYS A 89 5.49 -18.11 0.96
N ILE A 90 4.52 -17.22 1.07
CA ILE A 90 4.11 -16.60 2.32
C ILE A 90 3.38 -17.64 3.17
N ASP A 91 3.61 -17.64 4.48
CA ASP A 91 3.03 -18.67 5.34
C ASP A 91 1.50 -18.54 5.43
N VAL A 92 0.99 -17.34 5.69
CA VAL A 92 -0.46 -17.12 5.82
C VAL A 92 -0.89 -15.86 5.09
N GLY A 93 -1.91 -15.99 4.23
CA GLY A 93 -2.70 -14.89 3.70
C GLY A 93 -4.09 -14.89 4.32
N LEU A 94 -4.53 -13.73 4.81
CA LEU A 94 -5.87 -13.53 5.36
C LEU A 94 -6.62 -12.48 4.56
N ASP A 95 -7.87 -12.77 4.22
CA ASP A 95 -8.80 -11.84 3.57
C ASP A 95 -10.24 -12.18 3.98
N PRO A 96 -11.15 -11.21 4.20
CA PRO A 96 -12.53 -11.50 4.60
C PRO A 96 -13.41 -11.98 3.44
N TRP A 97 -12.96 -11.87 2.19
CA TRP A 97 -13.79 -12.13 1.04
C TRP A 97 -13.52 -13.50 0.39
N HIS A 98 -14.56 -14.31 0.29
CA HIS A 98 -14.49 -15.64 -0.31
C HIS A 98 -13.93 -15.63 -1.75
N GLY A 99 -14.39 -14.70 -2.59
CA GLY A 99 -13.97 -14.61 -3.99
C GLY A 99 -12.45 -14.44 -4.14
N PRO A 100 -11.84 -13.41 -3.54
CA PRO A 100 -10.39 -13.21 -3.53
C PRO A 100 -9.63 -14.42 -2.98
N ILE A 101 -10.04 -15.00 -1.85
CA ILE A 101 -9.39 -16.20 -1.29
C ILE A 101 -9.42 -17.38 -2.27
N HIS A 102 -10.54 -17.57 -2.98
CA HIS A 102 -10.62 -18.62 -4.00
C HIS A 102 -9.67 -18.37 -5.18
N GLU A 103 -9.51 -17.12 -5.59
CA GLU A 103 -8.54 -16.74 -6.63
C GLU A 103 -7.09 -16.91 -6.15
N ALA A 104 -6.79 -16.51 -4.90
CA ALA A 104 -5.46 -16.64 -4.31
C ALA A 104 -4.94 -18.09 -4.29
N LYS A 105 -5.83 -19.08 -4.15
CA LYS A 105 -5.48 -20.50 -4.25
C LYS A 105 -4.86 -20.84 -5.60
N LYS A 106 -5.32 -20.24 -6.69
CA LYS A 106 -4.85 -20.50 -8.06
C LYS A 106 -3.42 -19.99 -8.27
N HIS A 107 -3.06 -18.89 -7.60
CA HIS A 107 -1.70 -18.32 -7.69
C HIS A 107 -0.65 -19.10 -6.89
N GLY A 108 -1.06 -19.86 -5.88
CA GLY A 108 -0.16 -20.72 -5.11
C GLY A 108 0.91 -19.98 -4.30
N ALA A 109 0.71 -18.69 -4.03
CA ALA A 109 1.67 -17.82 -3.34
C ALA A 109 1.71 -18.05 -1.82
N TYR A 110 0.71 -18.72 -1.26
CA TYR A 110 0.58 -18.95 0.18
C TYR A 110 0.65 -20.42 0.54
N ARG A 111 1.11 -20.70 1.76
CA ARG A 111 1.01 -22.03 2.38
C ARG A 111 -0.40 -22.28 2.89
N PHE A 112 -0.95 -21.26 3.58
CA PHE A 112 -2.30 -21.28 4.13
C PHE A 112 -3.05 -20.00 3.74
N LEU A 113 -4.31 -20.15 3.37
CA LEU A 113 -5.23 -19.05 3.10
C LEU A 113 -6.40 -19.15 4.07
N VAL A 114 -6.71 -18.04 4.74
CA VAL A 114 -7.72 -17.97 5.77
C VAL A 114 -8.74 -16.89 5.42
N GLU A 115 -10.01 -17.29 5.34
CA GLU A 115 -11.12 -16.38 5.16
C GLU A 115 -11.60 -15.91 6.53
N ALA A 116 -11.21 -14.70 6.92
CA ALA A 116 -11.59 -14.09 8.20
C ALA A 116 -11.42 -12.57 8.17
N GLU A 117 -12.14 -11.89 9.08
CA GLU A 117 -11.98 -10.46 9.30
C GLU A 117 -10.62 -10.14 9.93
N GLY A 118 -9.95 -9.11 9.40
CA GLY A 118 -8.64 -8.70 9.88
C GLY A 118 -8.63 -8.24 11.35
N ALA A 119 -9.76 -7.80 11.87
CA ALA A 119 -9.94 -7.43 13.28
C ALA A 119 -10.18 -8.63 14.22
N LYS A 120 -10.32 -9.85 13.67
CA LYS A 120 -10.66 -11.05 14.47
C LYS A 120 -10.07 -12.29 13.82
N SER A 121 -8.76 -12.35 13.76
CA SER A 121 -8.04 -13.47 13.14
C SER A 121 -8.02 -14.71 14.02
N PRO A 122 -8.04 -15.93 13.45
CA PRO A 122 -8.11 -17.18 14.24
C PRO A 122 -6.73 -17.65 14.72
N PHE A 123 -5.75 -16.75 14.88
CA PHE A 123 -4.39 -17.11 15.26
C PHE A 123 -4.12 -16.81 16.74
N PRO A 124 -3.24 -17.59 17.38
CA PRO A 124 -2.78 -17.28 18.74
C PRO A 124 -1.96 -15.98 18.76
N SER A 125 -1.87 -15.38 19.94
CA SER A 125 -0.99 -14.23 20.16
C SER A 125 0.47 -14.60 19.92
N GLU A 126 1.26 -13.64 19.42
CA GLU A 126 2.70 -13.78 19.21
C GLU A 126 3.12 -14.99 18.34
N TYR A 127 2.33 -15.29 17.34
CA TYR A 127 2.59 -16.41 16.43
C TYR A 127 3.53 -16.04 15.28
N PHE A 128 3.29 -14.90 14.61
CA PHE A 128 4.03 -14.52 13.41
C PHE A 128 5.31 -13.75 13.72
N SER A 129 6.36 -14.01 12.96
CA SER A 129 7.66 -13.34 13.13
C SER A 129 7.81 -12.11 12.27
N SER A 130 6.93 -11.91 11.28
CA SER A 130 6.80 -10.69 10.48
C SER A 130 5.39 -10.60 9.89
N GLY A 131 5.01 -9.40 9.46
CA GLY A 131 3.75 -9.18 8.76
C GLY A 131 3.86 -8.09 7.72
N PHE A 132 2.95 -8.10 6.76
CA PHE A 132 2.82 -7.01 5.80
C PHE A 132 1.37 -6.84 5.33
N SER A 133 1.11 -5.69 4.69
CA SER A 133 -0.17 -5.38 4.04
C SER A 133 0.09 -4.45 2.85
N ASN A 134 -0.35 -4.80 1.65
CA ASN A 134 -0.11 -3.99 0.46
C ASN A 134 -1.39 -3.35 -0.05
N SER A 135 -1.54 -2.04 0.08
CA SER A 135 -2.68 -1.26 -0.43
C SER A 135 -4.03 -1.86 -0.02
N VAL A 136 -4.23 -2.07 1.28
CA VAL A 136 -5.44 -2.66 1.88
C VAL A 136 -5.96 -1.84 3.06
N LEU A 137 -5.06 -1.38 3.95
CA LEU A 137 -5.44 -0.76 5.21
C LEU A 137 -6.27 0.51 5.01
N GLU A 138 -6.04 1.23 3.92
CA GLU A 138 -6.81 2.40 3.52
C GLU A 138 -8.28 2.13 3.22
N HIS A 139 -8.62 0.87 2.91
CA HIS A 139 -9.98 0.46 2.56
C HIS A 139 -10.80 -0.02 3.76
N ILE A 140 -10.21 -0.15 4.94
CA ILE A 140 -10.86 -0.72 6.12
C ILE A 140 -11.40 0.40 7.01
N PRO A 141 -12.75 0.58 7.13
CA PRO A 141 -13.31 1.68 7.92
C PRO A 141 -12.87 1.69 9.39
N HIS A 142 -12.79 0.51 10.01
CA HIS A 142 -12.42 0.33 11.43
C HIS A 142 -10.98 -0.18 11.57
N ILE A 143 -10.03 0.55 11.00
CA ILE A 143 -8.63 0.13 10.89
C ILE A 143 -7.93 -0.10 12.24
N ASP A 144 -8.29 0.66 13.28
CA ASP A 144 -7.67 0.54 14.60
C ASP A 144 -7.83 -0.87 15.21
N ALA A 145 -8.98 -1.51 14.98
CA ALA A 145 -9.21 -2.89 15.41
C ALA A 145 -8.33 -3.90 14.66
N VAL A 146 -8.11 -3.68 13.36
CA VAL A 146 -7.23 -4.52 12.54
C VAL A 146 -5.77 -4.36 12.95
N LEU A 147 -5.33 -3.13 13.22
CA LEU A 147 -3.96 -2.87 13.70
C LEU A 147 -3.73 -3.51 15.08
N ALA A 148 -4.68 -3.39 16.00
CA ALA A 148 -4.60 -4.03 17.33
C ALA A 148 -4.52 -5.56 17.22
N GLU A 149 -5.34 -6.16 16.36
CA GLU A 149 -5.32 -7.60 16.12
C GLU A 149 -4.02 -8.05 15.42
N THR A 150 -3.54 -7.29 14.45
CA THR A 150 -2.23 -7.53 13.81
C THR A 150 -1.12 -7.49 14.86
N ALA A 151 -1.15 -6.50 15.74
CA ALA A 151 -0.18 -6.43 16.84
C ALA A 151 -0.28 -7.63 17.79
N ARG A 152 -1.49 -8.11 18.08
CA ARG A 152 -1.69 -9.27 18.97
C ARG A 152 -1.04 -10.54 18.41
N VAL A 153 -1.18 -10.79 17.12
CA VAL A 153 -0.68 -12.02 16.49
C VAL A 153 0.80 -11.95 16.12
N LEU A 154 1.39 -10.76 16.02
CA LEU A 154 2.82 -10.59 15.79
C LEU A 154 3.61 -10.76 17.08
N LYS A 155 4.77 -11.40 16.98
CA LYS A 155 5.75 -11.53 18.08
C LYS A 155 6.32 -10.16 18.44
N LYS A 156 6.82 -10.06 19.65
CA LYS A 156 7.58 -8.89 20.10
C LYS A 156 8.76 -8.62 19.15
N ASN A 157 8.98 -7.37 18.81
CA ASN A 157 9.98 -6.89 17.84
C ASN A 157 9.76 -7.34 16.37
N ALA A 158 8.67 -8.03 16.08
CA ALA A 158 8.36 -8.41 14.70
C ALA A 158 8.13 -7.17 13.83
N PRO A 159 8.70 -7.10 12.62
CA PRO A 159 8.44 -6.03 11.70
C PRO A 159 7.05 -6.16 11.06
N PHE A 160 6.42 -5.02 10.81
CA PHE A 160 5.20 -4.88 10.04
C PHE A 160 5.39 -3.83 8.96
N TYR A 161 5.17 -4.23 7.70
CA TYR A 161 5.37 -3.40 6.51
C TYR A 161 4.04 -3.12 5.84
N PHE A 162 3.77 -1.87 5.49
CA PHE A 162 2.57 -1.56 4.73
C PHE A 162 2.73 -0.30 3.90
N CYS A 163 1.88 -0.16 2.88
CA CYS A 163 1.79 1.06 2.09
C CYS A 163 0.33 1.46 1.91
N VAL A 164 0.10 2.76 1.92
CA VAL A 164 -1.21 3.39 1.81
C VAL A 164 -1.11 4.75 1.13
N PRO A 165 -2.20 5.28 0.53
CA PRO A 165 -2.22 6.66 0.07
C PRO A 165 -2.15 7.64 1.25
N ASN A 166 -1.56 8.81 1.01
CA ASN A 166 -1.60 9.94 1.94
C ASN A 166 -2.55 11.04 1.44
N THR A 167 -2.62 12.19 2.12
CA THR A 167 -3.53 13.29 1.76
C THR A 167 -3.33 13.79 0.34
N ARG A 168 -2.11 13.68 -0.20
CA ARG A 168 -1.81 14.09 -1.58
C ARG A 168 -2.47 13.21 -2.64
N TYR A 169 -2.85 11.97 -2.31
CA TYR A 169 -3.61 11.10 -3.21
C TYR A 169 -4.87 11.78 -3.75
N LEU A 170 -5.57 12.52 -2.91
CA LEU A 170 -6.80 13.23 -3.30
C LEU A 170 -6.54 14.67 -3.75
N SER A 171 -5.57 15.37 -3.16
CA SER A 171 -5.29 16.78 -3.50
C SER A 171 -4.55 16.93 -4.83
N GLU A 172 -3.83 15.91 -5.31
CA GLU A 172 -3.12 15.92 -6.60
C GLU A 172 -3.95 15.44 -7.79
N LEU A 173 -5.25 15.18 -7.59
CA LEU A 173 -6.17 14.83 -8.67
C LEU A 173 -6.26 15.99 -9.67
N SER A 174 -5.92 15.72 -10.93
CA SER A 174 -5.85 16.75 -11.97
C SER A 174 -7.24 17.25 -12.40
N ILE A 175 -8.22 16.36 -12.43
CA ILE A 175 -9.59 16.66 -12.87
C ILE A 175 -10.34 17.47 -11.82
N SER A 176 -10.01 17.34 -10.53
CA SER A 176 -10.60 18.13 -9.46
C SER A 176 -10.41 19.64 -9.62
N ARG A 177 -9.34 20.05 -10.32
CA ARG A 177 -9.08 21.47 -10.64
C ARG A 177 -10.15 22.07 -11.55
N PHE A 178 -10.84 21.25 -12.33
CA PHE A 178 -11.89 21.67 -13.28
C PHE A 178 -13.30 21.37 -12.73
N LEU A 179 -13.48 20.21 -12.10
CA LEU A 179 -14.79 19.76 -11.62
C LEU A 179 -15.02 20.02 -10.11
N GLY A 180 -14.02 20.56 -9.41
CA GLY A 180 -14.14 20.93 -8.00
C GLY A 180 -14.21 19.75 -7.02
N PRO A 181 -14.59 20.03 -5.75
CA PRO A 181 -14.56 19.03 -4.66
C PRO A 181 -15.44 17.80 -4.89
N GLY A 182 -16.57 17.97 -5.60
CA GLY A 182 -17.48 16.86 -5.90
C GLY A 182 -16.81 15.72 -6.67
N TYR A 183 -15.83 16.05 -7.51
CA TYR A 183 -15.04 15.02 -8.20
C TYR A 183 -14.12 14.27 -7.21
N THR A 184 -13.49 14.97 -6.29
CA THR A 184 -12.63 14.36 -5.27
C THR A 184 -13.42 13.38 -4.40
N ASP A 185 -14.62 13.75 -3.97
CA ASP A 185 -15.49 12.89 -3.18
C ASP A 185 -15.95 11.66 -3.97
N TRP A 186 -16.29 11.87 -5.24
CA TRP A 186 -16.64 10.77 -6.13
C TRP A 186 -15.45 9.82 -6.33
N PHE A 187 -14.24 10.36 -6.61
CA PHE A 187 -13.04 9.55 -6.79
C PHE A 187 -12.67 8.77 -5.52
N ARG A 188 -12.74 9.40 -4.34
CA ARG A 188 -12.59 8.74 -3.04
C ARG A 188 -13.56 7.56 -2.90
N LYS A 189 -14.82 7.76 -3.27
CA LYS A 189 -15.86 6.73 -3.17
C LYS A 189 -15.59 5.54 -4.10
N ILE A 190 -15.25 5.78 -5.37
CA ILE A 190 -14.97 4.70 -6.33
C ILE A 190 -13.67 3.95 -6.02
N SER A 191 -12.67 4.63 -5.50
CA SER A 191 -11.42 4.02 -5.04
C SER A 191 -11.56 3.38 -3.64
N ARG A 192 -12.70 3.56 -2.95
CA ARG A 192 -12.99 3.01 -1.62
C ARG A 192 -11.96 3.39 -0.56
N VAL A 193 -11.34 4.55 -0.68
CA VAL A 193 -10.33 5.03 0.27
C VAL A 193 -11.02 5.68 1.46
N HIS A 194 -10.92 5.06 2.63
CA HIS A 194 -11.38 5.59 3.91
C HIS A 194 -10.28 6.40 4.60
N HIS A 195 -9.04 5.91 4.48
CA HIS A 195 -7.87 6.50 5.14
C HIS A 195 -6.83 6.92 4.10
N ALA A 196 -6.67 8.23 3.93
CA ALA A 196 -5.61 8.87 3.17
C ALA A 196 -4.98 9.91 4.09
N ASP A 197 -4.26 9.43 5.11
CA ASP A 197 -3.80 10.22 6.24
C ASP A 197 -2.29 10.46 6.18
N GLU A 198 -1.83 11.52 6.83
CA GLU A 198 -0.42 11.84 6.96
C GLU A 198 0.29 10.90 7.97
N PRO A 199 1.63 10.84 7.92
CA PRO A 199 2.41 9.94 8.77
C PRO A 199 2.20 10.12 10.28
N ASP A 200 1.93 11.31 10.77
CA ASP A 200 1.63 11.59 12.18
C ASP A 200 0.37 10.87 12.67
N ILE A 201 -0.68 10.87 11.87
CA ILE A 201 -1.92 10.13 12.17
C ILE A 201 -1.68 8.61 12.17
N TRP A 202 -0.88 8.11 11.24
CA TRP A 202 -0.50 6.70 11.21
C TRP A 202 0.39 6.33 12.41
N GLU A 203 1.31 7.21 12.83
CA GLU A 203 2.13 7.01 14.02
C GLU A 203 1.29 6.89 15.29
N GLU A 204 0.29 7.76 15.45
CA GLU A 204 -0.64 7.68 16.57
C GLU A 204 -1.44 6.38 16.58
N ARG A 205 -1.99 5.96 15.43
CA ARG A 205 -2.72 4.68 15.32
C ARG A 205 -1.84 3.48 15.63
N LEU A 206 -0.64 3.45 15.07
CA LEU A 206 0.35 2.41 15.33
C LEU A 206 0.71 2.35 16.82
N ALA A 207 0.96 3.50 17.45
CA ALA A 207 1.29 3.57 18.88
C ALA A 207 0.15 3.03 19.75
N ARG A 208 -1.11 3.39 19.45
CA ARG A 208 -2.29 2.85 20.17
C ARG A 208 -2.43 1.33 20.00
N ALA A 209 -2.08 0.80 18.83
CA ALA A 209 -2.13 -0.64 18.56
C ALA A 209 -0.95 -1.44 19.16
N GLY A 210 0.07 -0.76 19.70
CA GLY A 210 1.26 -1.42 20.29
C GLY A 210 2.42 -1.58 19.30
N PHE A 211 2.45 -0.80 18.25
CA PHE A 211 3.60 -0.67 17.36
C PHE A 211 4.42 0.58 17.65
N GLU A 212 5.63 0.59 17.11
CA GLU A 212 6.49 1.77 17.01
C GLU A 212 6.80 2.00 15.53
N MET A 213 6.54 3.20 15.00
CA MET A 213 6.96 3.55 13.65
C MET A 213 8.48 3.67 13.63
N LYS A 214 9.12 2.90 12.76
CA LYS A 214 10.59 2.89 12.62
C LYS A 214 11.06 3.77 11.49
N GLN A 215 10.34 3.74 10.36
CA GLN A 215 10.68 4.45 9.15
C GLN A 215 9.48 4.61 8.26
N TYR A 216 9.46 5.67 7.47
CA TYR A 216 8.56 5.83 6.33
C TYR A 216 9.21 6.65 5.23
N TRP A 217 8.66 6.54 4.00
CA TRP A 217 8.97 7.42 2.88
C TRP A 217 7.78 7.57 1.96
N HIS A 218 7.71 8.72 1.32
CA HIS A 218 6.71 8.96 0.29
C HIS A 218 7.22 8.51 -1.07
N TYR A 219 6.33 8.01 -1.89
CA TYR A 219 6.62 7.58 -3.26
C TYR A 219 5.44 7.91 -4.17
N PHE A 220 5.59 7.59 -5.47
CA PHE A 220 4.57 7.80 -6.47
C PHE A 220 4.24 9.28 -6.66
N SER A 221 5.02 9.94 -7.53
CA SER A 221 4.98 11.38 -7.75
C SER A 221 3.59 11.91 -8.15
N PRO A 222 3.33 13.22 -8.04
CA PRO A 222 2.09 13.83 -8.54
C PRO A 222 1.84 13.56 -10.03
N SER A 223 2.90 13.46 -10.84
CA SER A 223 2.77 13.07 -12.25
C SER A 223 2.32 11.62 -12.42
N SER A 224 2.85 10.72 -11.59
CA SER A 224 2.41 9.31 -11.55
C SER A 224 0.95 9.21 -11.13
N MET A 225 0.54 10.01 -10.13
CA MET A 225 -0.86 10.06 -9.68
C MET A 225 -1.82 10.51 -10.78
N ARG A 226 -1.46 11.51 -11.59
CA ARG A 226 -2.27 11.92 -12.75
C ARG A 226 -2.41 10.80 -13.78
N VAL A 227 -1.34 10.07 -14.06
CA VAL A 227 -1.39 8.91 -14.98
C VAL A 227 -2.29 7.81 -14.41
N LEU A 228 -2.27 7.57 -13.09
CA LEU A 228 -3.18 6.64 -12.41
C LEU A 228 -4.63 7.11 -12.50
N GLU A 229 -4.91 8.38 -12.19
CA GLU A 229 -6.24 8.99 -12.27
C GLU A 229 -6.85 8.81 -13.67
N TRP A 230 -6.15 9.25 -14.70
CA TRP A 230 -6.60 9.12 -16.09
C TRP A 230 -6.73 7.66 -16.52
N GLY A 231 -5.93 6.78 -15.95
CA GLY A 231 -5.99 5.35 -16.20
C GLY A 231 -7.32 4.71 -15.83
N HIS A 232 -8.04 5.24 -14.85
CA HIS A 232 -9.38 4.76 -14.51
C HIS A 232 -10.36 4.95 -15.68
N TYR A 233 -10.21 6.00 -16.47
CA TYR A 233 -11.06 6.26 -17.64
C TYR A 233 -10.59 5.49 -18.87
N PHE A 234 -9.30 5.54 -19.17
CA PHE A 234 -8.73 4.79 -20.30
C PHE A 234 -8.71 3.28 -20.06
N GLY A 235 -8.87 2.83 -18.81
CA GLY A 235 -8.98 1.42 -18.46
C GLY A 235 -10.37 0.82 -18.70
N VAL A 236 -11.41 1.62 -18.98
CA VAL A 236 -12.78 1.12 -19.20
C VAL A 236 -12.86 0.00 -20.26
N PRO A 237 -12.18 0.07 -21.42
CA PRO A 237 -12.17 -1.04 -22.38
C PRO A 237 -11.67 -2.37 -21.77
N SER A 238 -10.72 -2.31 -20.83
CA SER A 238 -10.22 -3.51 -20.15
C SER A 238 -11.28 -4.15 -19.25
N VAL A 239 -12.23 -3.37 -18.72
CA VAL A 239 -13.37 -3.91 -17.95
C VAL A 239 -14.26 -4.75 -18.86
N VAL A 240 -14.57 -4.25 -20.07
CA VAL A 240 -15.36 -4.99 -21.07
C VAL A 240 -14.63 -6.29 -21.45
N THR A 241 -13.33 -6.22 -21.69
CA THR A 241 -12.51 -7.41 -21.98
C THR A 241 -12.62 -8.44 -20.85
N ARG A 242 -12.50 -7.99 -19.59
CA ARG A 242 -12.63 -8.87 -18.43
C ARG A 242 -14.01 -9.51 -18.32
N LEU A 243 -15.07 -8.76 -18.55
CA LEU A 243 -16.43 -9.27 -18.49
C LEU A 243 -16.69 -10.34 -19.57
N LEU A 244 -16.12 -10.18 -20.76
CA LEU A 244 -16.32 -11.10 -21.88
C LEU A 244 -15.42 -12.33 -21.84
N THR A 245 -14.19 -12.19 -21.32
CA THR A 245 -13.15 -13.23 -21.45
C THR A 245 -12.57 -13.70 -20.11
N GLY A 246 -12.94 -13.05 -18.99
CA GLY A 246 -12.33 -13.26 -17.69
C GLY A 246 -10.92 -12.68 -17.53
N LYS A 247 -10.35 -12.07 -18.57
CA LYS A 247 -8.98 -11.53 -18.57
C LYS A 247 -8.99 -10.01 -18.75
N TRP A 248 -8.12 -9.31 -18.05
CA TRP A 248 -7.90 -7.87 -18.25
C TRP A 248 -7.17 -7.58 -19.54
N ILE A 249 -6.22 -8.41 -19.91
CA ILE A 249 -5.36 -8.27 -21.10
C ILE A 249 -5.51 -9.52 -21.97
N MET A 250 -5.92 -9.34 -23.21
CA MET A 250 -6.16 -10.44 -24.16
C MET A 250 -4.85 -11.07 -24.66
N ALA A 251 -3.88 -10.24 -25.01
CA ALA A 251 -2.61 -10.66 -25.57
C ALA A 251 -1.45 -10.11 -24.72
N PRO A 252 -1.07 -10.81 -23.60
CA PRO A 252 -0.06 -10.34 -22.66
C PRO A 252 1.37 -10.61 -23.17
N THR A 253 1.69 -10.12 -24.38
CA THR A 253 2.97 -10.30 -25.04
C THR A 253 3.81 -9.03 -24.97
N HIS A 254 5.14 -9.19 -25.06
CA HIS A 254 6.07 -8.04 -25.03
C HIS A 254 5.78 -7.02 -26.12
N TRP A 255 5.46 -7.45 -27.34
CA TRP A 255 5.20 -6.55 -28.45
C TRP A 255 3.91 -5.75 -28.26
N ASN A 256 2.84 -6.38 -27.75
CA ASN A 256 1.55 -5.72 -27.51
C ASN A 256 1.65 -4.71 -26.36
N LEU A 257 2.41 -5.05 -25.32
CA LEU A 257 2.56 -4.21 -24.13
C LEU A 257 3.70 -3.19 -24.26
N TRP A 258 4.47 -3.23 -25.34
CA TRP A 258 5.68 -2.40 -25.49
C TRP A 258 5.41 -0.90 -25.39
N LEU A 259 4.39 -0.40 -26.08
CA LEU A 259 4.02 1.02 -26.04
C LEU A 259 3.52 1.43 -24.65
N THR A 260 2.63 0.64 -24.06
CA THR A 260 2.12 0.89 -22.72
C THR A 260 3.26 0.88 -21.69
N LYS A 261 4.10 -0.14 -21.72
CA LYS A 261 5.27 -0.24 -20.86
C LYS A 261 6.21 0.95 -21.04
N LYS A 262 6.55 1.32 -22.25
CA LYS A 262 7.41 2.47 -22.57
C LYS A 262 6.82 3.79 -22.06
N TYR A 263 5.50 3.95 -22.14
CA TYR A 263 4.82 5.13 -21.62
C TYR A 263 4.85 5.17 -20.09
N VAL A 264 4.37 4.12 -19.41
CA VAL A 264 4.21 4.13 -17.96
C VAL A 264 5.54 3.97 -17.20
N SER A 265 6.59 3.40 -17.82
CA SER A 265 7.90 3.25 -17.17
C SER A 265 8.51 4.59 -16.72
N ARG A 266 8.14 5.68 -17.38
CA ARG A 266 8.58 7.05 -17.01
C ARG A 266 8.01 7.51 -15.68
N TYR A 267 6.92 6.88 -15.22
CA TYR A 267 6.17 7.21 -14.02
C TYR A 267 6.27 6.13 -12.93
N ALA A 268 6.85 4.98 -13.26
CA ALA A 268 6.99 3.83 -12.36
C ALA A 268 8.35 3.81 -11.67
N SER A 269 8.80 4.97 -11.14
CA SER A 269 10.04 5.03 -10.37
C SER A 269 9.80 4.56 -8.93
N PRO A 270 10.66 3.68 -8.39
CA PRO A 270 10.65 3.32 -6.98
C PRO A 270 11.37 4.35 -6.09
N GLU A 271 11.98 5.39 -6.66
CA GLU A 271 12.69 6.39 -5.89
C GLU A 271 11.73 7.17 -4.97
N PRO A 272 12.09 7.35 -3.70
CA PRO A 272 11.33 8.21 -2.79
C PRO A 272 11.24 9.63 -3.31
N VAL A 273 10.06 10.23 -3.18
CA VAL A 273 9.81 11.63 -3.57
C VAL A 273 9.10 12.36 -2.44
N GLU A 274 9.57 13.55 -2.10
CA GLU A 274 9.05 14.33 -0.97
C GLU A 274 7.55 14.62 -1.07
N ASN A 275 7.07 14.90 -2.29
CA ASN A 275 5.65 15.16 -2.58
C ASN A 275 4.92 13.92 -3.11
N GLY A 276 5.36 12.72 -2.77
CA GLY A 276 4.71 11.47 -3.17
C GLY A 276 3.28 11.37 -2.63
N THR A 277 2.43 10.69 -3.38
CA THR A 277 1.00 10.55 -3.08
C THR A 277 0.66 9.28 -2.30
N PHE A 278 1.63 8.40 -2.14
CA PHE A 278 1.58 7.20 -1.31
C PHE A 278 2.74 7.20 -0.32
N THR A 279 2.57 6.48 0.76
CA THR A 279 3.59 6.34 1.80
C THR A 279 3.79 4.87 2.13
N PHE A 280 5.04 4.46 2.18
CA PHE A 280 5.45 3.15 2.68
C PHE A 280 5.90 3.29 4.13
N TYR A 281 5.50 2.34 4.97
CA TYR A 281 5.78 2.35 6.41
C TYR A 281 6.48 1.09 6.85
N ILE A 282 7.41 1.25 7.77
CA ILE A 282 8.05 0.17 8.54
C ILE A 282 7.73 0.41 10.01
N ALA A 283 7.02 -0.51 10.62
CA ALA A 283 6.72 -0.50 12.04
C ALA A 283 7.30 -1.73 12.73
N GLY A 284 7.57 -1.64 14.02
CA GLY A 284 7.99 -2.75 14.86
C GLY A 284 7.00 -2.97 16.00
N LYS A 285 6.62 -4.22 16.27
CA LYS A 285 5.80 -4.58 17.44
C LYS A 285 6.59 -4.31 18.73
N LYS A 286 6.00 -3.57 19.68
CA LYS A 286 6.58 -3.33 21.03
C LYS A 286 6.55 -4.55 21.91
#